data_945c1290c19ee41d212da94b1d0a4e50
#
_entry.id   945c1290c19ee41d212da94b1d0a4e50
#
_cell.length_a   1.000
_cell.length_b   1.000
_cell.length_c   1.000
_cell.angle_alpha   90.00
_cell.angle_beta   90.00
_cell.angle_gamma   90.00
#
_symmetry.space_group_name_H-M   'P 1'
#
loop_
_entity.id
_entity.type
_entity.pdbx_description
1 polymer ?
#
loop_
_entity_poly.entity_id
_entity_poly.type
_entity_poly.pdbx_seq_one_letter_code
_entity_poly.pdbx_strand_id
1 'polypeptide(L)'
;SFSRRQRQMCIRDRLYLMFRYQILIEYVGTNFRGWQIQTKGKTIQGLIQERISKLLKEKIILFGAGRLDKGVHALEQSAHFECKKKIENLNKFAKSLNHFLNKEMISIIKIKKRGNDFHARFSARMRIYKYKIINRPSRPVIDKNRGWHIINKLDLKIMKKAAKKLVGTKDFSTFRASSCRAKSPIKTMRSVKIKSRNSKIEIEFQSQSFLQQQVRSMVGCLKYVGEKKWTLKKFNFVMNSKKRILCAPPAP
;
A
#
# COMPACT_ATOMS: atom_id res chain seq x y z
N SER A 1 -8.51 -3.22 -57.24
CA SER A 1 -8.80 -4.25 -56.20
C SER A 1 -7.77 -4.19 -55.09
N PHE A 2 -8.19 -3.91 -53.89
CA PHE A 2 -7.29 -3.96 -52.73
C PHE A 2 -6.75 -5.38 -52.53
N SER A 3 -5.43 -5.51 -52.48
CA SER A 3 -4.75 -6.79 -52.34
C SER A 3 -5.17 -7.52 -51.02
N ARG A 4 -5.15 -8.86 -51.03
CA ARG A 4 -5.41 -9.67 -49.81
C ARG A 4 -4.57 -9.23 -48.60
N ARG A 5 -3.35 -8.73 -48.80
CA ARG A 5 -2.47 -8.17 -47.77
C ARG A 5 -3.05 -6.88 -47.15
N GLN A 6 -3.65 -5.99 -47.93
CA GLN A 6 -4.29 -4.78 -47.42
C GLN A 6 -5.55 -5.08 -46.64
N ARG A 7 -6.35 -6.10 -47.06
CA ARG A 7 -7.50 -6.56 -46.29
C ARG A 7 -7.10 -7.22 -44.95
N GLN A 8 -5.99 -7.97 -44.90
CA GLN A 8 -5.47 -8.54 -43.65
C GLN A 8 -4.85 -7.48 -42.73
N MET A 9 -4.26 -6.40 -43.27
CA MET A 9 -3.78 -5.28 -42.47
C MET A 9 -4.92 -4.48 -41.82
N CYS A 10 -6.02 -4.25 -42.54
CA CYS A 10 -7.23 -3.61 -41.98
C CYS A 10 -7.98 -4.45 -40.93
N ILE A 11 -7.78 -5.76 -40.91
CA ILE A 11 -8.37 -6.65 -39.88
C ILE A 11 -7.53 -6.70 -38.60
N ARG A 12 -6.20 -6.43 -38.70
CA ARG A 12 -5.29 -6.40 -37.52
C ARG A 12 -5.41 -5.14 -36.68
N ASP A 13 -5.88 -4.03 -37.23
CA ASP A 13 -5.97 -2.74 -36.57
C ASP A 13 -7.39 -2.39 -36.08
N ARG A 14 -8.24 -3.36 -35.74
CA ARG A 14 -9.30 -3.10 -34.77
C ARG A 14 -8.63 -2.87 -33.42
N LEU A 15 -8.15 -1.67 -33.19
CA LEU A 15 -7.87 -1.11 -31.87
C LEU A 15 -9.14 -1.30 -31.05
N TYR A 16 -9.23 -2.41 -30.32
CA TYR A 16 -10.34 -2.60 -29.38
C TYR A 16 -10.26 -1.44 -28.41
N LEU A 17 -11.26 -0.55 -28.51
CA LEU A 17 -11.38 0.58 -27.61
C LEU A 17 -11.48 0.04 -26.17
N MET A 18 -10.38 0.09 -25.43
CA MET A 18 -10.33 -0.38 -24.06
C MET A 18 -10.79 0.74 -23.12
N PHE A 19 -11.71 0.43 -22.25
CA PHE A 19 -12.19 1.37 -21.24
C PHE A 19 -11.44 1.14 -19.95
N ARG A 20 -10.76 2.18 -19.46
CA ARG A 20 -9.98 2.12 -18.20
C ARG A 20 -10.81 2.63 -17.03
N TYR A 21 -10.80 1.86 -15.94
CA TYR A 21 -11.50 2.18 -14.72
C TYR A 21 -10.56 2.14 -13.53
N GLN A 22 -10.60 3.19 -12.71
CA GLN A 22 -9.97 3.21 -11.39
C GLN A 22 -10.98 2.74 -10.35
N ILE A 23 -10.53 1.90 -9.43
CA ILE A 23 -11.29 1.50 -8.24
C ILE A 23 -10.54 1.93 -6.98
N LEU A 24 -11.29 2.39 -5.97
CA LEU A 24 -10.81 2.66 -4.62
C LEU A 24 -11.34 1.56 -3.72
N ILE A 25 -10.45 0.94 -2.95
CA ILE A 25 -10.69 -0.32 -2.26
C ILE A 25 -10.35 -0.17 -0.79
N GLU A 26 -11.29 -0.53 0.08
CA GLU A 26 -11.07 -0.74 1.51
C GLU A 26 -11.01 -2.24 1.79
N TYR A 27 -10.10 -2.66 2.68
CA TYR A 27 -10.05 -4.07 3.11
C TYR A 27 -9.33 -4.31 4.43
N VAL A 28 -9.70 -5.40 5.09
CA VAL A 28 -8.99 -5.97 6.24
C VAL A 28 -8.07 -7.08 5.75
N GLY A 29 -6.74 -6.83 5.81
CA GLY A 29 -5.73 -7.73 5.23
C GLY A 29 -5.34 -8.95 6.06
N THR A 30 -5.90 -9.14 7.27
CA THR A 30 -5.48 -10.18 8.24
C THR A 30 -5.44 -11.58 7.63
N ASN A 31 -6.46 -11.95 6.86
CA ASN A 31 -6.63 -13.29 6.28
C ASN A 31 -6.01 -13.42 4.88
N PHE A 32 -5.29 -12.42 4.41
CA PHE A 32 -4.69 -12.40 3.07
C PHE A 32 -3.17 -12.45 3.13
N ARG A 33 -2.57 -13.07 2.11
CA ARG A 33 -1.11 -13.08 1.91
C ARG A 33 -0.57 -11.78 1.30
N GLY A 34 -1.28 -10.67 1.52
CA GLY A 34 -0.98 -9.35 0.99
C GLY A 34 -1.77 -9.01 -0.27
N TRP A 35 -1.34 -7.94 -0.94
CA TRP A 35 -1.99 -7.44 -2.13
C TRP A 35 -1.75 -8.32 -3.36
N GLN A 36 -0.47 -8.53 -3.71
CA GLN A 36 -0.02 -9.10 -4.98
C GLN A 36 -0.38 -10.58 -5.12
N ILE A 37 -0.87 -10.98 -6.30
CA ILE A 37 -1.10 -12.39 -6.67
C ILE A 37 0.17 -13.21 -6.44
N GLN A 38 0.02 -14.37 -5.81
CA GLN A 38 1.07 -15.34 -5.50
C GLN A 38 0.62 -16.74 -5.93
N THR A 39 1.57 -17.65 -6.10
CA THR A 39 1.31 -19.04 -6.49
C THR A 39 0.45 -19.79 -5.47
N LYS A 40 0.60 -19.49 -4.18
CA LYS A 40 -0.16 -20.11 -3.10
C LYS A 40 -0.84 -19.10 -2.22
N GLY A 41 -2.10 -19.33 -1.85
CA GLY A 41 -2.87 -18.58 -0.89
C GLY A 41 -3.64 -17.38 -1.46
N LYS A 42 -4.62 -16.93 -0.69
CA LYS A 42 -5.58 -15.90 -1.06
C LYS A 42 -4.95 -14.51 -1.00
N THR A 43 -5.11 -13.71 -2.05
CA THR A 43 -4.60 -12.35 -2.16
C THR A 43 -5.72 -11.37 -2.53
N ILE A 44 -5.57 -10.11 -2.13
CA ILE A 44 -6.59 -9.07 -2.40
C ILE A 44 -6.75 -8.87 -3.91
N GLN A 45 -5.63 -8.71 -4.63
CA GLN A 45 -5.61 -8.49 -6.08
C GLN A 45 -6.28 -9.65 -6.82
N GLY A 46 -5.91 -10.90 -6.49
CA GLY A 46 -6.42 -12.08 -7.17
C GLY A 46 -7.93 -12.23 -7.01
N LEU A 47 -8.43 -12.03 -5.79
CA LEU A 47 -9.85 -12.13 -5.53
C LEU A 47 -10.66 -11.07 -6.27
N ILE A 48 -10.26 -9.80 -6.19
CA ILE A 48 -10.97 -8.71 -6.87
C ILE A 48 -10.92 -8.92 -8.38
N GLN A 49 -9.76 -9.28 -8.93
CA GLN A 49 -9.57 -9.56 -10.35
C GLN A 49 -10.51 -10.68 -10.83
N GLU A 50 -10.62 -11.76 -10.08
CA GLU A 50 -11.53 -12.88 -10.35
C GLU A 50 -12.99 -12.41 -10.39
N ARG A 51 -13.42 -11.62 -9.39
CA ARG A 51 -14.81 -11.14 -9.30
C ARG A 51 -15.17 -10.17 -10.43
N ILE A 52 -14.25 -9.26 -10.79
CA ILE A 52 -14.44 -8.37 -11.93
C ILE A 52 -14.54 -9.19 -13.22
N SER A 53 -13.63 -10.16 -13.41
CA SER A 53 -13.65 -11.02 -14.61
C SER A 53 -14.94 -11.80 -14.76
N LYS A 54 -15.50 -12.34 -13.66
CA LYS A 54 -16.79 -13.04 -13.66
C LYS A 54 -17.94 -12.11 -14.03
N LEU A 55 -17.98 -10.89 -13.47
CA LEU A 55 -19.04 -9.91 -13.76
C LEU A 55 -19.03 -9.42 -15.21
N LEU A 56 -17.85 -9.20 -15.77
CA LEU A 56 -17.69 -8.71 -17.13
C LEU A 56 -17.66 -9.83 -18.18
N LYS A 57 -17.57 -11.10 -17.75
CA LYS A 57 -17.36 -12.28 -18.62
C LYS A 57 -16.14 -12.10 -19.53
N GLU A 58 -15.09 -11.51 -18.99
CA GLU A 58 -13.87 -11.13 -19.71
C GLU A 58 -12.65 -11.31 -18.78
N LYS A 59 -11.51 -11.76 -19.32
CA LYS A 59 -10.26 -11.85 -18.54
C LYS A 59 -9.75 -10.45 -18.23
N ILE A 60 -9.77 -10.08 -16.96
CA ILE A 60 -9.31 -8.79 -16.46
C ILE A 60 -7.97 -8.93 -15.77
N ILE A 61 -7.11 -7.91 -15.93
CA ILE A 61 -5.88 -7.74 -15.15
C ILE A 61 -6.03 -6.49 -14.29
N LEU A 62 -5.83 -6.65 -12.98
CA LEU A 62 -5.94 -5.57 -12.02
C LEU A 62 -4.56 -5.05 -11.62
N PHE A 63 -4.30 -3.75 -11.76
CA PHE A 63 -3.05 -3.08 -11.40
C PHE A 63 -3.23 -2.21 -10.16
N GLY A 64 -2.56 -2.53 -9.05
CA GLY A 64 -2.60 -1.75 -7.82
C GLY A 64 -1.60 -0.60 -7.79
N ALA A 65 -1.90 0.44 -7.02
CA ALA A 65 -1.02 1.59 -6.80
C ALA A 65 0.28 1.22 -6.07
N GLY A 66 0.26 0.17 -5.26
CA GLY A 66 1.43 -0.34 -4.55
C GLY A 66 1.19 -1.74 -4.01
N ARG A 67 2.27 -2.46 -3.76
CA ARG A 67 2.23 -3.74 -3.06
C ARG A 67 2.12 -3.48 -1.56
N LEU A 68 1.28 -4.26 -0.89
CA LEU A 68 1.15 -4.27 0.56
C LEU A 68 1.46 -5.67 1.08
N ASP A 69 2.17 -5.72 2.20
CA ASP A 69 2.60 -6.98 2.83
C ASP A 69 1.41 -7.75 3.42
N LYS A 70 1.65 -9.00 3.79
CA LYS A 70 0.67 -9.85 4.49
C LYS A 70 0.13 -9.13 5.74
N GLY A 71 -1.17 -9.19 5.96
CA GLY A 71 -1.83 -8.63 7.14
C GLY A 71 -2.07 -7.12 7.10
N VAL A 72 -1.51 -6.39 6.14
CA VAL A 72 -1.71 -4.93 6.03
C VAL A 72 -3.11 -4.63 5.55
N HIS A 73 -3.80 -3.71 6.24
CA HIS A 73 -5.12 -3.19 5.87
C HIS A 73 -4.99 -2.01 4.91
N ALA A 74 -6.06 -1.68 4.21
CA ALA A 74 -6.16 -0.43 3.46
C ALA A 74 -7.48 0.25 3.75
N LEU A 75 -7.44 1.57 3.90
CA LEU A 75 -8.64 2.41 3.95
C LEU A 75 -9.07 2.81 2.53
N GLU A 76 -8.09 3.03 1.63
CA GLU A 76 -8.34 3.48 0.26
C GLU A 76 -7.15 3.09 -0.64
N GLN A 77 -7.07 1.82 -1.02
CA GLN A 77 -6.10 1.36 -2.01
C GLN A 77 -6.62 1.66 -3.42
N SER A 78 -5.86 2.43 -4.20
CA SER A 78 -6.19 2.65 -5.61
C SER A 78 -5.69 1.50 -6.47
N ALA A 79 -6.54 1.04 -7.39
CA ALA A 79 -6.18 0.12 -8.45
C ALA A 79 -6.89 0.51 -9.77
N HIS A 80 -6.45 -0.03 -10.90
CA HIS A 80 -7.15 0.14 -12.17
C HIS A 80 -7.18 -1.17 -12.95
N PHE A 81 -8.15 -1.26 -13.83
CA PHE A 81 -8.27 -2.32 -14.81
C PHE A 81 -8.80 -1.77 -16.13
N GLU A 82 -8.67 -2.57 -17.18
CA GLU A 82 -9.22 -2.28 -18.51
C GLU A 82 -10.19 -3.38 -18.92
N CYS A 83 -11.21 -3.01 -19.69
CA CYS A 83 -12.16 -3.93 -20.29
C CYS A 83 -12.63 -3.44 -21.66
N LYS A 84 -13.11 -4.37 -22.49
CA LYS A 84 -13.59 -4.10 -23.85
C LYS A 84 -14.96 -3.43 -23.84
N LYS A 85 -15.84 -3.81 -22.93
CA LYS A 85 -17.19 -3.25 -22.83
C LYS A 85 -17.23 -2.06 -21.89
N LYS A 86 -17.87 -0.99 -22.33
CA LYS A 86 -18.15 0.17 -21.47
C LYS A 86 -19.09 -0.24 -20.33
N ILE A 87 -18.72 0.13 -19.09
CA ILE A 87 -19.59 -0.05 -17.92
C ILE A 87 -20.50 1.16 -17.84
N GLU A 88 -21.78 0.99 -18.21
CA GLU A 88 -22.72 2.10 -18.30
C GLU A 88 -23.05 2.67 -16.92
N ASN A 89 -23.31 1.83 -15.93
CA ASN A 89 -23.65 2.27 -14.59
C ASN A 89 -22.60 1.81 -13.56
N LEU A 90 -21.65 2.71 -13.24
CA LEU A 90 -20.56 2.44 -12.32
C LEU A 90 -21.04 2.14 -10.88
N ASN A 91 -22.14 2.77 -10.45
CA ASN A 91 -22.69 2.54 -9.11
C ASN A 91 -23.32 1.15 -9.00
N LYS A 92 -24.09 0.73 -10.02
CA LYS A 92 -24.66 -0.62 -10.10
C LYS A 92 -23.56 -1.66 -10.13
N PHE A 93 -22.50 -1.44 -10.92
CA PHE A 93 -21.35 -2.33 -11.01
C PHE A 93 -20.62 -2.44 -9.67
N ALA A 94 -20.40 -1.31 -8.96
CA ALA A 94 -19.78 -1.31 -7.63
C ALA A 94 -20.64 -2.09 -6.61
N LYS A 95 -21.96 -1.92 -6.62
CA LYS A 95 -22.90 -2.67 -5.76
C LYS A 95 -22.82 -4.18 -6.03
N SER A 96 -22.84 -4.59 -7.30
CA SER A 96 -22.71 -6.00 -7.68
C SER A 96 -21.36 -6.58 -7.24
N LEU A 97 -20.26 -5.84 -7.43
CA LEU A 97 -18.95 -6.29 -7.01
C LEU A 97 -18.85 -6.42 -5.49
N ASN A 98 -19.40 -5.47 -4.73
CA ASN A 98 -19.46 -5.52 -3.27
C ASN A 98 -20.31 -6.67 -2.75
N HIS A 99 -21.39 -7.02 -3.45
CA HIS A 99 -22.20 -8.20 -3.12
C HIS A 99 -21.37 -9.49 -3.16
N PHE A 100 -20.50 -9.65 -4.17
CA PHE A 100 -19.59 -10.80 -4.28
C PHE A 100 -18.39 -10.76 -3.34
N LEU A 101 -18.09 -9.60 -2.76
CA LEU A 101 -16.94 -9.39 -1.86
C LEU A 101 -17.33 -9.29 -0.39
N ASN A 102 -18.61 -9.28 -0.04
CA ASN A 102 -19.10 -9.00 1.32
C ASN A 102 -18.53 -9.92 2.39
N LYS A 103 -18.38 -11.23 2.08
CA LYS A 103 -17.83 -12.26 3.00
C LYS A 103 -16.31 -12.14 3.19
N GLU A 104 -15.64 -11.30 2.40
CA GLU A 104 -14.19 -11.27 2.29
C GLU A 104 -13.53 -10.09 3.03
N MET A 105 -14.33 -9.29 3.74
CA MET A 105 -13.85 -8.05 4.37
C MET A 105 -13.14 -7.11 3.37
N ILE A 106 -13.67 -7.03 2.14
CA ILE A 106 -13.23 -6.14 1.06
C ILE A 106 -14.43 -5.34 0.58
N SER A 107 -14.25 -4.04 0.39
CA SER A 107 -15.27 -3.15 -0.18
C SER A 107 -14.67 -2.25 -1.27
N ILE A 108 -15.41 -2.11 -2.35
CA ILE A 108 -15.13 -1.13 -3.40
C ILE A 108 -15.86 0.17 -3.03
N ILE A 109 -15.08 1.17 -2.63
CA ILE A 109 -15.60 2.46 -2.17
C ILE A 109 -16.13 3.27 -3.35
N LYS A 110 -15.37 3.26 -4.46
CA LYS A 110 -15.66 4.09 -5.63
C LYS A 110 -15.06 3.50 -6.89
N ILE A 111 -15.77 3.67 -8.01
CA ILE A 111 -15.28 3.39 -9.35
C ILE A 111 -15.36 4.67 -10.17
N LYS A 112 -14.29 4.94 -10.97
CA LYS A 112 -14.24 6.10 -11.87
C LYS A 112 -13.70 5.66 -13.23
N LYS A 113 -14.31 6.13 -14.33
CA LYS A 113 -13.70 6.05 -15.65
C LYS A 113 -12.46 6.94 -15.71
N ARG A 114 -11.43 6.50 -16.39
CA ARG A 114 -10.15 7.21 -16.56
C ARG A 114 -9.74 7.24 -18.03
N GLY A 115 -8.92 8.22 -18.38
CA GLY A 115 -8.21 8.24 -19.67
C GLY A 115 -7.15 7.14 -19.73
N ASN A 116 -6.65 6.85 -20.95
CA ASN A 116 -5.69 5.79 -21.18
C ASN A 116 -4.28 6.09 -20.64
N ASP A 117 -4.00 7.34 -20.29
CA ASP A 117 -2.78 7.82 -19.63
C ASP A 117 -2.73 7.49 -18.13
N PHE A 118 -3.90 7.23 -17.52
CA PHE A 118 -3.96 6.94 -16.08
C PHE A 118 -3.39 5.56 -15.77
N HIS A 119 -2.44 5.50 -14.84
CA HIS A 119 -1.93 4.25 -14.26
C HIS A 119 -1.90 4.35 -12.74
N ALA A 120 -2.62 3.47 -12.02
CA ALA A 120 -2.79 3.56 -10.56
C ALA A 120 -1.46 3.72 -9.79
N ARG A 121 -0.38 3.08 -10.26
CA ARG A 121 0.95 3.15 -9.63
C ARG A 121 1.70 4.42 -10.01
N PHE A 122 1.71 4.80 -11.28
CA PHE A 122 2.58 5.87 -11.79
C PHE A 122 1.92 7.24 -11.69
N SER A 123 0.59 7.32 -11.80
CA SER A 123 -0.19 8.55 -11.60
C SER A 123 -0.41 8.88 -10.12
N ALA A 124 0.06 8.03 -9.19
CA ALA A 124 -0.08 8.29 -7.77
C ALA A 124 0.82 9.45 -7.32
N ARG A 125 0.20 10.52 -6.82
CA ARG A 125 0.89 11.71 -6.31
C ARG A 125 1.36 11.55 -4.87
N MET A 126 0.63 10.77 -4.07
CA MET A 126 0.88 10.58 -2.64
C MET A 126 0.45 9.18 -2.19
N ARG A 127 1.22 8.61 -1.29
CA ARG A 127 0.86 7.42 -0.49
C ARG A 127 0.95 7.77 0.97
N ILE A 128 -0.06 7.37 1.72
CA ILE A 128 -0.15 7.62 3.16
C ILE A 128 -0.18 6.27 3.86
N TYR A 129 0.78 6.06 4.76
CA TYR A 129 0.80 4.89 5.62
C TYR A 129 0.58 5.31 7.07
N LYS A 130 -0.34 4.64 7.74
CA LYS A 130 -0.61 4.82 9.16
C LYS A 130 -0.21 3.56 9.92
N TYR A 131 0.78 3.69 10.78
CA TYR A 131 1.19 2.60 11.65
C TYR A 131 0.60 2.82 13.04
N LYS A 132 -0.13 1.82 13.54
CA LYS A 132 -0.81 1.90 14.84
C LYS A 132 -0.02 1.11 15.89
N ILE A 133 0.21 1.73 17.04
CA ILE A 133 0.79 1.11 18.22
C ILE A 133 -0.22 1.22 19.35
N ILE A 134 -0.39 0.13 20.09
CA ILE A 134 -1.20 0.08 21.32
C ILE A 134 -0.21 0.00 22.48
N ASN A 135 -0.04 1.14 23.18
CA ASN A 135 0.97 1.30 24.21
C ASN A 135 0.35 1.26 25.60
N ARG A 136 0.24 0.07 26.17
CA ARG A 136 -0.30 -0.19 27.51
C ARG A 136 0.15 -1.57 28.01
N PRO A 137 0.16 -1.81 29.35
CA PRO A 137 0.53 -3.12 29.91
C PRO A 137 -0.41 -4.25 29.46
N SER A 138 -1.73 -4.05 29.55
CA SER A 138 -2.72 -5.07 29.19
C SER A 138 -2.82 -5.27 27.68
N ARG A 139 -2.89 -6.54 27.26
CA ARG A 139 -3.04 -6.91 25.83
C ARG A 139 -4.33 -6.34 25.22
N PRO A 140 -4.31 -5.93 23.95
CA PRO A 140 -5.51 -5.53 23.24
C PRO A 140 -6.35 -6.76 22.87
N VAL A 141 -7.67 -6.69 23.12
CA VAL A 141 -8.63 -7.71 22.71
C VAL A 141 -9.41 -7.22 21.50
N ILE A 142 -10.12 -6.08 21.62
CA ILE A 142 -10.91 -5.49 20.54
C ILE A 142 -10.04 -5.07 19.35
N ASP A 143 -8.88 -4.48 19.63
CA ASP A 143 -7.93 -4.03 18.60
C ASP A 143 -6.90 -5.13 18.23
N LYS A 144 -7.17 -6.41 18.51
CA LYS A 144 -6.31 -7.53 18.11
C LYS A 144 -6.05 -7.47 16.59
N ASN A 145 -4.79 -7.63 16.19
CA ASN A 145 -4.33 -7.54 14.79
C ASN A 145 -4.53 -6.17 14.12
N ARG A 146 -4.87 -5.11 14.88
CA ARG A 146 -5.04 -3.76 14.33
C ARG A 146 -3.97 -2.77 14.74
N GLY A 147 -3.03 -3.18 15.57
CA GLY A 147 -1.89 -2.38 16.00
C GLY A 147 -0.85 -3.22 16.72
N TRP A 148 0.37 -2.71 16.75
CA TRP A 148 1.48 -3.33 17.47
C TRP A 148 1.33 -3.08 18.97
N HIS A 149 1.18 -4.13 19.76
CA HIS A 149 1.13 -4.03 21.21
C HIS A 149 2.54 -3.85 21.79
N ILE A 150 2.74 -2.77 22.53
CA ILE A 150 4.00 -2.45 23.23
C ILE A 150 3.66 -2.16 24.68
N ILE A 151 4.21 -2.97 25.60
CA ILE A 151 3.93 -2.93 27.03
C ILE A 151 4.60 -1.71 27.67
N ASN A 152 5.90 -1.52 27.40
CA ASN A 152 6.68 -0.46 28.00
C ASN A 152 6.26 0.91 27.47
N LYS A 153 6.12 1.89 28.37
CA LYS A 153 5.75 3.26 28.02
C LYS A 153 6.77 3.87 27.05
N LEU A 154 6.28 4.44 25.96
CA LEU A 154 7.09 5.11 24.94
C LEU A 154 7.18 6.61 25.21
N ASP A 155 8.38 7.18 25.12
CA ASP A 155 8.60 8.63 25.17
C ASP A 155 8.25 9.26 23.80
N LEU A 156 7.03 9.79 23.70
CA LEU A 156 6.53 10.40 22.47
C LEU A 156 7.25 11.70 22.12
N LYS A 157 7.81 12.45 23.09
CA LYS A 157 8.54 13.71 22.82
C LYS A 157 9.78 13.42 22.01
N ILE A 158 10.58 12.43 22.43
CA ILE A 158 11.81 12.06 21.72
C ILE A 158 11.50 11.37 20.39
N MET A 159 10.43 10.53 20.33
CA MET A 159 9.97 9.93 19.06
C MET A 159 9.58 10.99 18.03
N LYS A 160 8.86 12.04 18.42
CA LYS A 160 8.50 13.16 17.53
C LYS A 160 9.75 13.90 17.02
N LYS A 161 10.77 14.10 17.87
CA LYS A 161 12.06 14.69 17.46
C LYS A 161 12.77 13.81 16.42
N ALA A 162 12.81 12.49 16.63
CA ALA A 162 13.39 11.54 15.69
C ALA A 162 12.58 11.48 14.37
N ALA A 163 11.26 11.48 14.43
CA ALA A 163 10.38 11.45 13.26
C ALA A 163 10.61 12.67 12.33
N LYS A 164 10.83 13.86 12.89
CA LYS A 164 11.17 15.07 12.11
C LYS A 164 12.44 14.88 11.27
N LYS A 165 13.41 14.09 11.76
CA LYS A 165 14.67 13.81 11.03
C LYS A 165 14.45 12.97 9.76
N LEU A 166 13.35 12.23 9.65
CA LEU A 166 13.02 11.43 8.47
C LEU A 166 12.44 12.29 7.32
N VAL A 167 11.99 13.50 7.57
CA VAL A 167 11.37 14.37 6.57
C VAL A 167 12.43 14.92 5.60
N GLY A 168 12.04 15.10 4.34
CA GLY A 168 12.87 15.60 3.24
C GLY A 168 13.31 14.49 2.27
N THR A 169 14.10 14.90 1.27
CA THR A 169 14.68 13.99 0.27
C THR A 169 15.97 13.41 0.82
N LYS A 170 16.00 12.09 1.00
CA LYS A 170 17.11 11.38 1.67
C LYS A 170 17.32 10.00 1.06
N ASP A 171 18.50 9.45 1.33
CA ASP A 171 18.81 8.04 1.08
C ASP A 171 18.23 7.19 2.22
N PHE A 172 17.26 6.33 1.90
CA PHE A 172 16.60 5.42 2.84
C PHE A 172 17.12 3.98 2.77
N SER A 173 18.36 3.77 2.30
CA SER A 173 18.99 2.44 2.20
C SER A 173 18.97 1.69 3.52
N THR A 174 19.20 2.35 4.64
CA THR A 174 19.13 1.76 5.99
C THR A 174 17.78 1.11 6.28
N PHE A 175 16.69 1.68 5.77
CA PHE A 175 15.31 1.20 6.02
C PHE A 175 14.78 0.27 4.93
N ARG A 176 15.59 -0.04 3.92
CA ARG A 176 15.22 -0.85 2.76
C ARG A 176 15.37 -2.35 3.07
N ALA A 177 14.40 -3.18 2.69
CA ALA A 177 14.58 -4.64 2.73
C ALA A 177 15.67 -5.07 1.76
N SER A 178 16.42 -6.13 2.09
CA SER A 178 17.44 -6.71 1.20
C SER A 178 16.87 -7.16 -0.15
N SER A 179 15.65 -7.71 -0.14
CA SER A 179 14.91 -8.15 -1.34
C SER A 179 14.29 -7.01 -2.16
N CYS A 180 14.47 -5.75 -1.75
CA CYS A 180 13.84 -4.61 -2.44
C CYS A 180 14.48 -4.35 -3.81
N ARG A 181 13.69 -4.44 -4.89
CA ARG A 181 14.13 -4.22 -6.29
C ARG A 181 13.99 -2.77 -6.77
N ALA A 182 13.83 -1.79 -5.88
CA ALA A 182 13.75 -0.38 -6.27
C ALA A 182 15.10 0.09 -6.85
N LYS A 183 15.08 0.78 -8.00
CA LYS A 183 16.29 1.29 -8.68
C LYS A 183 17.03 2.31 -7.81
N SER A 184 16.32 3.21 -7.11
CA SER A 184 16.91 4.24 -6.27
C SER A 184 16.41 4.15 -4.84
N PRO A 185 17.31 4.21 -3.81
CA PRO A 185 16.94 4.30 -2.40
C PRO A 185 16.52 5.71 -2.00
N ILE A 186 16.79 6.72 -2.83
CA ILE A 186 16.43 8.11 -2.55
C ILE A 186 14.92 8.27 -2.63
N LYS A 187 14.31 8.80 -1.57
CA LYS A 187 12.87 9.08 -1.48
C LYS A 187 12.65 10.43 -0.82
N THR A 188 11.54 11.08 -1.18
CA THR A 188 11.10 12.33 -0.54
C THR A 188 10.00 12.02 0.45
N MET A 189 10.35 12.02 1.73
CA MET A 189 9.36 11.90 2.80
C MET A 189 8.75 13.28 3.06
N ARG A 190 7.47 13.45 2.70
CA ARG A 190 6.78 14.75 2.81
C ARG A 190 6.45 15.10 4.26
N SER A 191 5.98 14.10 5.01
CA SER A 191 5.73 14.29 6.44
C SER A 191 5.80 12.96 7.20
N VAL A 192 6.16 13.07 8.51
CA VAL A 192 6.02 11.99 9.48
C VAL A 192 5.40 12.60 10.73
N LYS A 193 4.14 12.22 11.02
CA LYS A 193 3.37 12.76 12.14
C LYS A 193 3.08 11.68 13.17
N ILE A 194 3.28 11.99 14.46
CA ILE A 194 2.95 11.08 15.56
C ILE A 194 1.84 11.74 16.39
N LYS A 195 0.70 11.07 16.45
CA LYS A 195 -0.45 11.43 17.26
C LYS A 195 -0.69 10.35 18.31
N SER A 196 -1.20 10.73 19.47
CA SER A 196 -1.62 9.78 20.50
C SER A 196 -2.96 10.19 21.08
N ARG A 197 -3.79 9.20 21.34
CA ARG A 197 -5.03 9.33 22.09
C ARG A 197 -5.14 8.13 23.02
N ASN A 198 -5.14 8.40 24.33
CA ASN A 198 -5.09 7.35 25.33
C ASN A 198 -3.88 6.42 25.11
N SER A 199 -4.10 5.12 25.07
CA SER A 199 -3.07 4.10 24.82
C SER A 199 -2.77 3.87 23.34
N LYS A 200 -3.42 4.58 22.41
CA LYS A 200 -3.24 4.41 20.96
C LYS A 200 -2.31 5.48 20.40
N ILE A 201 -1.25 5.04 19.72
CA ILE A 201 -0.31 5.91 19.02
C ILE A 201 -0.45 5.61 17.53
N GLU A 202 -0.64 6.66 16.73
CA GLU A 202 -0.66 6.58 15.27
C GLU A 202 0.55 7.33 14.71
N ILE A 203 1.33 6.66 13.86
CA ILE A 203 2.44 7.26 13.13
C ILE A 203 2.06 7.29 11.66
N GLU A 204 1.85 8.49 11.12
CA GLU A 204 1.49 8.70 9.73
C GLU A 204 2.71 9.11 8.92
N PHE A 205 2.95 8.42 7.82
CA PHE A 205 4.02 8.67 6.85
C PHE A 205 3.42 9.06 5.51
N GLN A 206 3.89 10.16 4.93
CA GLN A 206 3.46 10.63 3.61
C GLN A 206 4.66 10.75 2.67
N SER A 207 4.59 10.07 1.53
CA SER A 207 5.59 10.11 0.45
C SER A 207 4.96 9.76 -0.89
N GLN A 208 5.56 10.19 -1.98
CA GLN A 208 5.14 9.75 -3.31
C GLN A 208 5.39 8.24 -3.51
N SER A 209 6.45 7.70 -2.93
CA SER A 209 6.77 6.27 -3.00
C SER A 209 7.55 5.82 -1.78
N PHE A 210 7.47 4.53 -1.47
CA PHE A 210 8.21 3.89 -0.38
C PHE A 210 9.01 2.71 -0.92
N LEU A 211 10.12 2.41 -0.26
CA LEU A 211 10.88 1.17 -0.44
C LEU A 211 10.15 0.01 0.27
N GLN A 212 10.47 -1.21 -0.13
CA GLN A 212 9.94 -2.39 0.55
C GLN A 212 10.36 -2.39 2.03
N GLN A 213 9.42 -2.61 2.94
CA GLN A 213 9.54 -2.58 4.40
C GLN A 213 10.00 -1.24 5.00
N GLN A 214 10.14 -0.18 4.22
CA GLN A 214 10.65 1.12 4.70
C GLN A 214 9.88 1.63 5.92
N VAL A 215 8.55 1.65 5.86
CA VAL A 215 7.71 2.16 6.96
C VAL A 215 7.91 1.32 8.22
N ARG A 216 7.86 0.00 8.11
CA ARG A 216 8.05 -0.93 9.24
C ARG A 216 9.43 -0.76 9.89
N SER A 217 10.47 -0.58 9.08
CA SER A 217 11.84 -0.35 9.55
C SER A 217 11.98 0.99 10.28
N MET A 218 11.38 2.06 9.73
CA MET A 218 11.37 3.37 10.40
C MET A 218 10.62 3.32 11.73
N VAL A 219 9.47 2.62 11.79
CA VAL A 219 8.71 2.44 13.04
C VAL A 219 9.52 1.67 14.08
N GLY A 220 10.24 0.60 13.69
CA GLY A 220 11.13 -0.13 14.58
C GLY A 220 12.20 0.76 15.22
N CYS A 221 12.84 1.60 14.40
CA CYS A 221 13.83 2.55 14.90
C CYS A 221 13.21 3.64 15.80
N LEU A 222 12.04 4.16 15.45
CA LEU A 222 11.32 5.11 16.30
C LEU A 222 10.93 4.49 17.65
N LYS A 223 10.55 3.21 17.66
CA LYS A 223 10.26 2.47 18.90
C LYS A 223 11.49 2.38 19.78
N TYR A 224 12.67 2.08 19.23
CA TYR A 224 13.93 2.02 20.00
C TYR A 224 14.28 3.38 20.62
N VAL A 225 14.01 4.48 19.91
CA VAL A 225 14.14 5.84 20.45
C VAL A 225 13.14 6.08 21.58
N GLY A 226 11.86 5.68 21.38
CA GLY A 226 10.80 5.84 22.38
C GLY A 226 11.05 5.03 23.66
N GLU A 227 11.67 3.86 23.57
CA GLU A 227 12.10 3.03 24.69
C GLU A 227 13.42 3.53 25.35
N LYS A 228 13.98 4.64 24.86
CA LYS A 228 15.29 5.18 25.29
C LYS A 228 16.47 4.22 25.09
N LYS A 229 16.31 3.14 24.27
CA LYS A 229 17.38 2.25 23.84
C LYS A 229 18.37 2.95 22.91
N TRP A 230 17.87 3.92 22.13
CA TRP A 230 18.68 4.77 21.27
C TRP A 230 18.50 6.24 21.61
N THR A 231 19.63 6.96 21.63
CA THR A 231 19.65 8.42 21.65
C THR A 231 19.33 8.98 20.27
N LEU A 232 19.00 10.27 20.17
CA LEU A 232 18.85 10.95 18.87
C LEU A 232 20.15 10.94 18.05
N LYS A 233 21.31 10.96 18.71
CA LYS A 233 22.63 10.82 18.04
C LYS A 233 22.75 9.45 17.37
N LYS A 234 22.42 8.36 18.09
CA LYS A 234 22.42 6.99 17.55
C LYS A 234 21.45 6.85 16.40
N PHE A 235 20.22 7.38 16.52
CA PHE A 235 19.22 7.35 15.44
C PHE A 235 19.74 8.04 14.17
N ASN A 236 20.33 9.24 14.28
CA ASN A 236 20.92 9.96 13.15
C ASN A 236 22.09 9.18 12.53
N PHE A 237 22.97 8.60 13.33
CA PHE A 237 24.06 7.77 12.86
C PHE A 237 23.54 6.58 12.03
N VAL A 238 22.57 5.84 12.57
CA VAL A 238 21.96 4.69 11.88
C VAL A 238 21.31 5.12 10.57
N MET A 239 20.53 6.20 10.58
CA MET A 239 19.87 6.72 9.39
C MET A 239 20.88 7.06 8.27
N ASN A 240 21.96 7.73 8.62
CA ASN A 240 22.99 8.22 7.67
C ASN A 240 23.99 7.14 7.25
N SER A 241 24.07 6.03 8.00
CA SER A 241 25.00 4.92 7.70
C SER A 241 24.72 4.21 6.39
N LYS A 242 23.50 4.30 5.85
CA LYS A 242 23.02 3.57 4.67
C LYS A 242 23.15 2.04 4.79
N LYS A 243 23.44 1.52 5.98
CA LYS A 243 23.66 0.11 6.27
C LYS A 243 22.43 -0.52 6.91
N ARG A 244 21.79 -1.47 6.22
CA ARG A 244 20.59 -2.18 6.72
C ARG A 244 20.84 -2.92 8.03
N ILE A 245 22.01 -3.49 8.21
CA ILE A 245 22.37 -4.27 9.41
C ILE A 245 22.30 -3.45 10.71
N LEU A 246 22.50 -2.14 10.63
CA LEU A 246 22.42 -1.24 11.79
C LEU A 246 20.99 -0.82 12.13
N CYS A 247 20.03 -1.11 11.24
CA CYS A 247 18.63 -0.77 11.47
C CYS A 247 18.03 -1.65 12.57
N ALA A 248 17.20 -1.06 13.41
CA ALA A 248 16.41 -1.86 14.36
C ALA A 248 15.54 -2.89 13.62
N PRO A 249 15.12 -3.99 14.28
CA PRO A 249 14.16 -4.92 13.72
C PRO A 249 12.93 -4.21 13.19
N PRO A 250 12.41 -4.60 12.02
CA PRO A 250 11.21 -3.98 11.47
C PRO A 250 10.01 -4.27 12.37
N ALA A 251 9.12 -3.30 12.51
CA ALA A 251 7.85 -3.49 13.18
C ALA A 251 7.02 -4.60 12.51
N PRO A 252 6.19 -5.38 13.22
CA PRO A 252 5.39 -6.47 12.68
C PRO A 252 4.40 -6.03 11.59
#